data_ecdeb47c3be0f6a92e18bfbb14e3213d
#
_entry.id   ecdeb47c3be0f6a92e18bfbb14e3213d
#
_cell.length_a   1.000
_cell.length_b   1.000
_cell.length_c   1.000
_cell.angle_alpha   90.00
_cell.angle_beta   90.00
_cell.angle_gamma   90.00
#
_symmetry.space_group_name_H-M   'P 1'
#
loop_
_entity.id
_entity.type
_entity.pdbx_description
1 polymer ?
#
loop_
_entity_poly.entity_id
_entity_poly.type
_entity_poly.pdbx_seq_one_letter_code
_entity_poly.pdbx_strand_id
1 'polypeptide(L)'
;MLKMGFNEGCTWDGNRGCADQSLMEDLKNCVKYGFKGIDISFDCLDKYLAEGGTLEELNAYMKANDIVPLSYNALCFFNMKKTEEEKKAVMDELDDIIAKCEALDCHMVVVVPSCDLFEKGIYATKQEIRDDAVAVLKEMVKKCEPTGLKLSIEFCGAPSMSINTFDDAYEIVKAVDSPLVGVTLDQYHFNGMRSDWAKLEEADGEKIFVWHLNDTEDVPAGAGYNTDAVRLWPSDPRGCLDHKRFADTLKKIGYDFENGFITMEVFRPDYYEMSTEENIKTAAAETARHIQRYCK
;
A
#
# COMPACT_ATOMS: atom_id res chain seq x y z
N MET A 1 18.42 -10.82 -0.21
CA MET A 1 17.29 -11.42 -0.97
C MET A 1 16.00 -10.81 -0.44
N LEU A 2 15.08 -10.43 -1.33
CA LEU A 2 13.78 -9.87 -0.93
C LEU A 2 13.09 -10.72 0.14
N LYS A 3 12.53 -10.04 1.12
CA LYS A 3 11.73 -10.62 2.19
C LYS A 3 10.25 -10.57 1.83
N MET A 4 9.50 -11.54 2.34
CA MET A 4 8.04 -11.57 2.17
C MET A 4 7.37 -10.62 3.13
N GLY A 5 6.58 -9.68 2.61
CA GLY A 5 5.64 -8.84 3.33
C GLY A 5 4.19 -9.31 3.10
N PHE A 6 3.35 -9.08 4.05
CA PHE A 6 1.91 -9.36 3.99
C PHE A 6 1.11 -8.08 4.21
N ASN A 7 0.11 -7.84 3.39
CA ASN A 7 -0.84 -6.75 3.58
C ASN A 7 -2.17 -7.33 4.08
N GLU A 8 -2.71 -6.79 5.17
CA GLU A 8 -3.95 -7.25 5.78
C GLU A 8 -5.17 -7.12 4.85
N GLY A 9 -5.08 -6.36 3.77
CA GLY A 9 -6.08 -6.37 2.70
C GLY A 9 -6.33 -7.73 2.07
N CYS A 10 -5.41 -8.69 2.20
CA CYS A 10 -5.64 -10.07 1.79
C CYS A 10 -6.70 -10.77 2.64
N THR A 11 -6.87 -10.38 3.89
CA THR A 11 -7.80 -10.99 4.86
C THR A 11 -8.98 -10.10 5.20
N TRP A 12 -8.90 -8.78 4.92
CA TRP A 12 -9.92 -7.79 5.30
C TRP A 12 -9.92 -6.57 4.38
N ASP A 13 -11.10 -6.09 3.95
CA ASP A 13 -11.28 -4.88 3.12
C ASP A 13 -12.04 -3.72 3.82
N GLY A 14 -12.16 -3.76 5.14
CA GLY A 14 -12.89 -2.77 5.93
C GLY A 14 -14.40 -3.03 6.04
N ASN A 15 -14.98 -3.81 5.12
CA ASN A 15 -16.39 -4.16 5.11
C ASN A 15 -16.63 -5.67 5.27
N ARG A 16 -15.68 -6.47 4.81
CA ARG A 16 -15.75 -7.93 4.81
C ARG A 16 -14.35 -8.52 4.89
N GLY A 17 -14.30 -9.78 5.28
CA GLY A 17 -13.03 -10.51 5.36
C GLY A 17 -13.25 -11.97 5.67
N CYS A 18 -12.16 -12.67 5.91
CA CYS A 18 -12.21 -14.04 6.44
C CYS A 18 -12.98 -14.07 7.76
N ALA A 19 -13.80 -15.09 7.96
CA ALA A 19 -14.74 -15.14 9.09
C ALA A 19 -14.07 -15.13 10.48
N ASP A 20 -12.82 -15.59 10.54
CA ASP A 20 -11.97 -15.65 11.74
C ASP A 20 -10.88 -14.57 11.76
N GLN A 21 -10.99 -13.53 10.91
CA GLN A 21 -9.98 -12.49 10.80
C GLN A 21 -9.86 -11.65 12.07
N SER A 22 -8.63 -11.48 12.51
CA SER A 22 -8.21 -10.46 13.47
C SER A 22 -6.73 -10.15 13.25
N LEU A 23 -6.29 -8.95 13.63
CA LEU A 23 -4.87 -8.56 13.50
C LEU A 23 -3.92 -9.57 14.16
N MET A 24 -4.30 -10.14 15.31
CA MET A 24 -3.47 -11.13 15.99
C MET A 24 -3.46 -12.49 15.29
N GLU A 25 -4.54 -12.91 14.65
CA GLU A 25 -4.55 -14.12 13.84
C GLU A 25 -3.74 -13.93 12.55
N ASP A 26 -3.82 -12.76 11.94
CA ASP A 26 -2.99 -12.41 10.79
C ASP A 26 -1.49 -12.49 11.16
N LEU A 27 -1.07 -11.86 12.26
CA LEU A 27 0.31 -11.90 12.73
C LEU A 27 0.80 -13.32 13.06
N LYS A 28 0.00 -14.13 13.76
CA LYS A 28 0.35 -15.52 14.09
C LYS A 28 0.56 -16.35 12.82
N ASN A 29 -0.32 -16.20 11.84
CA ASN A 29 -0.22 -16.91 10.58
C ASN A 29 0.92 -16.36 9.71
N CYS A 30 1.18 -15.06 9.70
CA CYS A 30 2.34 -14.48 9.04
C CYS A 30 3.66 -15.08 9.58
N VAL A 31 3.81 -15.14 10.91
CA VAL A 31 4.97 -15.79 11.55
C VAL A 31 5.07 -17.27 11.15
N LYS A 32 3.96 -17.99 11.24
CA LYS A 32 3.88 -19.44 10.92
C LYS A 32 4.29 -19.74 9.48
N TYR A 33 3.93 -18.88 8.52
CA TYR A 33 4.18 -19.10 7.10
C TYR A 33 5.39 -18.31 6.56
N GLY A 34 6.17 -17.66 7.44
CA GLY A 34 7.48 -17.12 7.12
C GLY A 34 7.49 -15.71 6.54
N PHE A 35 6.43 -14.96 6.66
CA PHE A 35 6.46 -13.52 6.42
C PHE A 35 7.38 -12.83 7.43
N LYS A 36 8.03 -11.76 6.99
CA LYS A 36 8.98 -10.97 7.78
C LYS A 36 8.53 -9.53 7.99
N GLY A 37 7.44 -9.16 7.37
CA GLY A 37 6.84 -7.84 7.51
C GLY A 37 5.35 -7.87 7.27
N ILE A 38 4.66 -6.86 7.79
CA ILE A 38 3.22 -6.67 7.64
C ILE A 38 2.90 -5.20 7.37
N ASP A 39 2.04 -4.95 6.40
CA ASP A 39 1.35 -3.67 6.24
C ASP A 39 0.09 -3.73 7.10
N ILE A 40 0.09 -2.92 8.17
CA ILE A 40 -0.98 -2.92 9.17
C ILE A 40 -2.14 -2.05 8.66
N SER A 41 -3.30 -2.66 8.45
CA SER A 41 -4.50 -1.93 8.08
C SER A 41 -5.02 -1.08 9.25
N PHE A 42 -5.37 0.17 8.94
CA PHE A 42 -5.85 1.12 9.97
C PHE A 42 -7.10 0.62 10.69
N ASP A 43 -8.04 0.02 9.99
CA ASP A 43 -9.29 -0.49 10.55
C ASP A 43 -9.08 -1.81 11.33
N CYS A 44 -8.16 -2.67 10.93
CA CYS A 44 -7.75 -3.83 11.72
C CYS A 44 -7.09 -3.41 13.03
N LEU A 45 -6.22 -2.39 12.99
CA LEU A 45 -5.59 -1.85 14.19
C LEU A 45 -6.62 -1.19 15.11
N ASP A 46 -7.50 -0.37 14.57
CA ASP A 46 -8.55 0.31 15.37
C ASP A 46 -9.50 -0.71 16.02
N LYS A 47 -9.86 -1.77 15.31
CA LYS A 47 -10.64 -2.89 15.86
C LYS A 47 -9.89 -3.57 17.01
N TYR A 48 -8.60 -3.90 16.82
CA TYR A 48 -7.78 -4.53 17.86
C TYR A 48 -7.71 -3.67 19.13
N LEU A 49 -7.49 -2.35 18.98
CA LEU A 49 -7.46 -1.42 20.11
C LEU A 49 -8.83 -1.30 20.78
N ALA A 50 -9.93 -1.24 20.03
CA ALA A 50 -11.29 -1.19 20.56
C ALA A 50 -11.68 -2.45 21.34
N GLU A 51 -11.11 -3.60 20.98
CA GLU A 51 -11.28 -4.88 21.69
C GLU A 51 -10.40 -5.01 22.94
N GLY A 52 -9.61 -3.98 23.28
CA GLY A 52 -8.81 -3.89 24.51
C GLY A 52 -7.33 -4.30 24.32
N GLY A 53 -6.89 -4.49 23.09
CA GLY A 53 -5.47 -4.64 22.77
C GLY A 53 -4.69 -3.35 22.96
N THR A 54 -3.38 -3.42 23.04
CA THR A 54 -2.50 -2.26 23.18
C THR A 54 -1.39 -2.24 22.13
N LEU A 55 -0.91 -1.04 21.79
CA LEU A 55 0.21 -0.86 20.85
C LEU A 55 1.49 -1.50 21.40
N GLU A 56 1.71 -1.44 22.72
CA GLU A 56 2.85 -2.04 23.40
C GLU A 56 2.86 -3.56 23.28
N GLU A 57 1.71 -4.22 23.48
CA GLU A 57 1.56 -5.66 23.33
C GLU A 57 1.79 -6.09 21.88
N LEU A 58 1.24 -5.35 20.94
CA LEU A 58 1.39 -5.60 19.51
C LEU A 58 2.86 -5.48 19.06
N ASN A 59 3.53 -4.38 19.45
CA ASN A 59 4.96 -4.16 19.18
C ASN A 59 5.83 -5.24 19.82
N ALA A 60 5.56 -5.60 21.08
CA ALA A 60 6.29 -6.66 21.77
C ALA A 60 6.12 -8.02 21.07
N TYR A 61 4.91 -8.35 20.60
CA TYR A 61 4.66 -9.57 19.83
C TYR A 61 5.46 -9.59 18.51
N MET A 62 5.41 -8.50 17.73
CA MET A 62 6.13 -8.41 16.48
C MET A 62 7.65 -8.55 16.67
N LYS A 63 8.21 -7.86 17.66
CA LYS A 63 9.65 -7.94 17.98
C LYS A 63 10.06 -9.35 18.45
N ALA A 64 9.25 -10.01 19.27
CA ALA A 64 9.53 -11.36 19.74
C ALA A 64 9.51 -12.41 18.62
N ASN A 65 8.83 -12.15 17.52
CA ASN A 65 8.66 -13.08 16.39
C ASN A 65 9.42 -12.66 15.12
N ASP A 66 10.27 -11.63 15.18
CA ASP A 66 11.08 -11.14 14.06
C ASP A 66 10.19 -10.80 12.83
N ILE A 67 9.10 -10.10 13.09
CA ILE A 67 8.22 -9.51 12.06
C ILE A 67 8.22 -7.99 12.20
N VAL A 68 8.33 -7.27 11.09
CA VAL A 68 8.48 -5.81 11.06
C VAL A 68 7.16 -5.18 10.61
N PRO A 69 6.66 -4.14 11.30
CA PRO A 69 5.60 -3.31 10.73
C PRO A 69 6.17 -2.51 9.54
N LEU A 70 5.75 -2.85 8.32
CA LEU A 70 6.27 -2.24 7.10
C LEU A 70 5.67 -0.87 6.86
N SER A 71 4.36 -0.79 7.01
CA SER A 71 3.61 0.46 6.88
C SER A 71 2.35 0.46 7.75
N TYR A 72 1.90 1.66 8.09
CA TYR A 72 0.51 1.92 8.47
C TYR A 72 -0.27 2.13 7.16
N ASN A 73 -1.27 1.32 6.89
CA ASN A 73 -2.04 1.33 5.64
C ASN A 73 -3.53 1.53 5.94
N ALA A 74 -4.07 2.77 5.75
CA ALA A 74 -3.44 3.94 5.19
C ALA A 74 -4.06 5.25 5.75
N LEU A 75 -3.40 6.38 5.49
CA LEU A 75 -4.06 7.69 5.59
C LEU A 75 -4.77 7.96 4.27
N CYS A 76 -6.11 7.92 4.29
CA CYS A 76 -6.94 7.96 3.09
C CYS A 76 -7.39 9.39 2.72
N PHE A 77 -7.46 9.64 1.41
CA PHE A 77 -8.06 10.84 0.84
C PHE A 77 -7.40 12.14 1.29
N PHE A 78 -6.05 12.19 1.23
CA PHE A 78 -5.28 13.29 1.79
C PHE A 78 -5.41 14.62 1.05
N ASN A 79 -5.69 14.63 -0.26
CA ASN A 79 -5.66 15.81 -1.13
C ASN A 79 -7.04 16.31 -1.55
N MET A 80 -7.09 17.45 -2.22
CA MET A 80 -8.31 18.05 -2.80
C MET A 80 -9.44 18.31 -1.79
N LYS A 81 -9.08 18.71 -0.58
CA LYS A 81 -10.04 19.08 0.47
C LYS A 81 -10.63 20.46 0.21
N LYS A 82 -11.96 20.62 0.39
CA LYS A 82 -12.69 21.84 0.08
C LYS A 82 -12.59 22.92 1.14
N THR A 83 -12.55 22.51 2.39
CA THR A 83 -12.61 23.43 3.53
C THR A 83 -11.33 23.33 4.37
N GLU A 84 -11.05 24.38 5.13
CA GLU A 84 -9.92 24.36 6.08
C GLU A 84 -10.13 23.34 7.21
N GLU A 85 -11.40 23.06 7.57
CA GLU A 85 -11.75 22.02 8.53
C GLU A 85 -11.39 20.63 8.00
N GLU A 86 -11.69 20.33 6.73
CA GLU A 86 -11.32 19.07 6.09
C GLU A 86 -9.81 18.92 5.98
N LYS A 87 -9.10 19.99 5.62
CA LYS A 87 -7.62 19.99 5.58
C LYS A 87 -7.03 19.75 6.97
N LYS A 88 -7.58 20.44 7.98
CA LYS A 88 -7.16 20.24 9.36
C LYS A 88 -7.39 18.80 9.82
N ALA A 89 -8.53 18.21 9.50
CA ALA A 89 -8.86 16.83 9.88
C ALA A 89 -7.81 15.84 9.35
N VAL A 90 -7.36 15.99 8.10
CA VAL A 90 -6.27 15.18 7.53
C VAL A 90 -4.97 15.35 8.32
N MET A 91 -4.64 16.56 8.75
CA MET A 91 -3.43 16.82 9.52
C MET A 91 -3.52 16.33 10.96
N ASP A 92 -4.71 16.38 11.57
CA ASP A 92 -4.96 15.82 12.91
C ASP A 92 -4.89 14.27 12.87
N GLU A 93 -5.43 13.65 11.83
CA GLU A 93 -5.31 12.21 11.59
C GLU A 93 -3.84 11.78 11.40
N LEU A 94 -3.04 12.58 10.66
CA LEU A 94 -1.61 12.31 10.53
C LEU A 94 -0.89 12.38 11.88
N ASP A 95 -1.24 13.32 12.77
CA ASP A 95 -0.65 13.40 14.11
C ASP A 95 -0.94 12.13 14.94
N ASP A 96 -2.17 11.58 14.86
CA ASP A 96 -2.53 10.32 15.51
C ASP A 96 -1.75 9.13 14.91
N ILE A 97 -1.62 9.09 13.58
CA ILE A 97 -0.84 8.06 12.88
C ILE A 97 0.64 8.12 13.26
N ILE A 98 1.23 9.32 13.35
CA ILE A 98 2.62 9.48 13.80
C ILE A 98 2.80 8.86 15.19
N ALA A 99 1.91 9.14 16.13
CA ALA A 99 1.98 8.59 17.48
C ALA A 99 1.83 7.05 17.49
N LYS A 100 0.90 6.50 16.71
CA LYS A 100 0.72 5.05 16.55
C LYS A 100 1.97 4.40 15.93
N CYS A 101 2.52 5.02 14.89
CA CYS A 101 3.72 4.53 14.21
C CYS A 101 4.96 4.53 15.13
N GLU A 102 5.15 5.57 15.94
CA GLU A 102 6.23 5.61 16.94
C GLU A 102 6.08 4.49 17.97
N ALA A 103 4.86 4.24 18.49
CA ALA A 103 4.62 3.18 19.45
C ALA A 103 4.84 1.77 18.87
N LEU A 104 4.57 1.59 17.58
CA LEU A 104 4.75 0.32 16.86
C LEU A 104 6.16 0.13 16.29
N ASP A 105 7.03 1.15 16.33
CA ASP A 105 8.32 1.15 15.61
C ASP A 105 8.12 1.00 14.07
N CYS A 106 7.03 1.57 13.58
CA CYS A 106 6.68 1.64 12.16
C CYS A 106 7.22 2.94 11.55
N HIS A 107 7.91 2.85 10.42
CA HIS A 107 8.59 4.02 9.84
C HIS A 107 7.97 4.50 8.53
N MET A 108 6.78 4.04 8.21
CA MET A 108 6.11 4.39 6.97
C MET A 108 4.60 4.43 7.12
N VAL A 109 3.97 5.40 6.45
CA VAL A 109 2.52 5.42 6.22
C VAL A 109 2.24 5.48 4.72
N VAL A 110 1.33 4.65 4.27
CA VAL A 110 0.77 4.74 2.91
C VAL A 110 -0.24 5.88 2.89
N VAL A 111 -0.14 6.76 1.90
CA VAL A 111 -1.07 7.87 1.72
C VAL A 111 -1.86 7.70 0.43
N VAL A 112 -3.18 7.62 0.54
CA VAL A 112 -4.09 7.34 -0.57
C VAL A 112 -4.77 8.63 -1.04
N PRO A 113 -4.78 8.92 -2.35
CA PRO A 113 -5.40 10.13 -2.89
C PRO A 113 -6.91 10.12 -2.79
N SER A 114 -7.51 11.30 -2.86
CA SER A 114 -8.97 11.46 -2.87
C SER A 114 -9.62 10.86 -4.12
N CYS A 115 -10.85 10.39 -3.94
CA CYS A 115 -11.66 9.82 -5.02
C CYS A 115 -12.93 10.63 -5.27
N ASP A 116 -13.60 10.33 -6.40
CA ASP A 116 -14.93 10.82 -6.76
C ASP A 116 -15.04 12.36 -6.71
N LEU A 117 -14.00 13.06 -7.20
CA LEU A 117 -13.93 14.52 -7.13
C LEU A 117 -15.13 15.17 -7.83
N PHE A 118 -15.50 14.65 -9.00
CA PHE A 118 -16.63 15.19 -9.77
C PHE A 118 -17.96 15.06 -8.99
N GLU A 119 -18.21 13.91 -8.38
CA GLU A 119 -19.42 13.66 -7.57
C GLU A 119 -19.45 14.55 -6.32
N LYS A 120 -18.28 14.84 -5.78
CA LYS A 120 -18.09 15.78 -4.68
C LYS A 120 -18.17 17.25 -5.12
N GLY A 121 -18.41 17.52 -6.42
CA GLY A 121 -18.46 18.85 -6.99
C GLY A 121 -17.10 19.57 -7.01
N ILE A 122 -16.02 18.82 -7.15
CA ILE A 122 -14.66 19.35 -7.33
C ILE A 122 -14.28 19.16 -8.81
N TYR A 123 -14.09 20.27 -9.49
CA TYR A 123 -13.72 20.30 -10.91
C TYR A 123 -12.30 20.83 -10.99
N ALA A 124 -11.35 19.93 -11.17
CA ALA A 124 -9.93 20.26 -11.21
C ALA A 124 -9.23 19.61 -12.40
N THR A 125 -8.27 20.30 -12.95
CA THR A 125 -7.34 19.75 -13.94
C THR A 125 -6.31 18.84 -13.26
N LYS A 126 -5.64 17.99 -14.03
CA LYS A 126 -4.52 17.18 -13.50
C LYS A 126 -3.44 18.04 -12.87
N GLN A 127 -3.16 19.22 -13.41
CA GLN A 127 -2.16 20.12 -12.84
C GLN A 127 -2.59 20.65 -11.48
N GLU A 128 -3.84 21.10 -11.33
CA GLU A 128 -4.37 21.56 -10.05
C GLU A 128 -4.36 20.45 -8.99
N ILE A 129 -4.67 19.21 -9.38
CA ILE A 129 -4.59 18.04 -8.48
C ILE A 129 -3.14 17.79 -8.01
N ARG A 130 -2.17 17.90 -8.93
CA ARG A 130 -0.74 17.74 -8.58
C ARG A 130 -0.27 18.86 -7.67
N ASP A 131 -0.60 20.11 -7.99
CA ASP A 131 -0.19 21.27 -7.20
C ASP A 131 -0.74 21.21 -5.78
N ASP A 132 -2.00 20.81 -5.62
CA ASP A 132 -2.63 20.59 -4.31
C ASP A 132 -1.93 19.45 -3.56
N ALA A 133 -1.74 18.30 -4.20
CA ALA A 133 -1.07 17.16 -3.57
C ALA A 133 0.37 17.51 -3.12
N VAL A 134 1.12 18.23 -3.94
CA VAL A 134 2.46 18.70 -3.58
C VAL A 134 2.43 19.63 -2.37
N ALA A 135 1.47 20.55 -2.34
CA ALA A 135 1.32 21.49 -1.22
C ALA A 135 1.00 20.74 0.09
N VAL A 136 0.02 19.83 0.05
CA VAL A 136 -0.38 19.03 1.22
C VAL A 136 0.76 18.16 1.71
N LEU A 137 1.44 17.44 0.81
CA LEU A 137 2.58 16.58 1.19
C LEU A 137 3.74 17.35 1.80
N LYS A 138 4.03 18.57 1.33
CA LYS A 138 5.03 19.43 1.95
C LYS A 138 4.69 19.84 3.39
N GLU A 139 3.41 20.03 3.69
CA GLU A 139 2.97 20.27 5.08
C GLU A 139 3.06 18.98 5.93
N MET A 140 2.67 17.83 5.36
CA MET A 140 2.82 16.53 6.03
C MET A 140 4.28 16.22 6.34
N VAL A 141 5.21 16.47 5.42
CA VAL A 141 6.65 16.27 5.61
C VAL A 141 7.16 17.03 6.84
N LYS A 142 6.74 18.27 7.04
CA LYS A 142 7.14 19.06 8.22
C LYS A 142 6.75 18.39 9.55
N LYS A 143 5.59 17.70 9.56
CA LYS A 143 5.14 16.95 10.73
C LYS A 143 5.91 15.64 10.91
N CYS A 144 6.28 14.99 9.81
CA CYS A 144 7.00 13.72 9.83
C CYS A 144 8.51 13.86 10.06
N GLU A 145 9.11 15.01 9.77
CA GLU A 145 10.57 15.26 9.95
C GLU A 145 11.11 14.88 11.34
N PRO A 146 10.42 15.20 12.47
CA PRO A 146 10.95 14.88 13.80
C PRO A 146 11.10 13.38 14.07
N THR A 147 10.24 12.54 13.48
CA THR A 147 10.24 11.08 13.66
C THR A 147 10.91 10.34 12.50
N GLY A 148 11.10 11.04 11.36
CA GLY A 148 11.57 10.41 10.13
C GLY A 148 10.53 9.50 9.45
N LEU A 149 9.25 9.62 9.81
CA LEU A 149 8.17 8.83 9.19
C LEU A 149 8.08 9.13 7.70
N LYS A 150 8.11 8.08 6.89
CA LYS A 150 8.01 8.18 5.43
C LYS A 150 6.56 8.18 4.98
N LEU A 151 6.27 8.96 3.94
CA LEU A 151 4.98 9.05 3.27
C LEU A 151 5.08 8.34 1.91
N SER A 152 4.39 7.23 1.74
CA SER A 152 4.39 6.46 0.50
C SER A 152 3.09 6.68 -0.26
N ILE A 153 3.14 7.41 -1.39
CA ILE A 153 1.95 7.69 -2.19
C ILE A 153 1.53 6.42 -2.92
N GLU A 154 0.35 5.92 -2.62
CA GLU A 154 -0.27 4.87 -3.39
C GLU A 154 -1.24 5.48 -4.42
N PHE A 155 -0.80 5.51 -5.69
CA PHE A 155 -1.72 5.84 -6.77
C PHE A 155 -2.68 4.67 -6.97
N CYS A 156 -3.97 4.94 -6.88
CA CYS A 156 -4.96 3.88 -7.07
C CYS A 156 -5.44 3.88 -8.52
N GLY A 157 -5.11 2.83 -9.27
CA GLY A 157 -5.34 2.70 -10.71
C GLY A 157 -6.80 2.56 -11.13
N ALA A 158 -7.68 3.42 -10.59
CA ALA A 158 -9.12 3.43 -10.85
C ALA A 158 -9.59 4.78 -11.39
N PRO A 159 -10.62 4.82 -12.24
CA PRO A 159 -11.11 6.06 -12.85
C PRO A 159 -11.60 7.10 -11.84
N SER A 160 -12.07 6.66 -10.68
CA SER A 160 -12.58 7.55 -9.62
C SER A 160 -11.48 8.28 -8.85
N MET A 161 -10.24 7.80 -8.90
CA MET A 161 -9.15 8.32 -8.08
C MET A 161 -8.50 9.56 -8.69
N SER A 162 -8.16 10.52 -7.84
CA SER A 162 -7.58 11.80 -8.28
C SER A 162 -6.15 11.66 -8.80
N ILE A 163 -5.37 10.73 -8.21
CA ILE A 163 -4.04 10.35 -8.67
C ILE A 163 -4.10 8.86 -8.97
N ASN A 164 -4.15 8.50 -10.24
CA ASN A 164 -4.48 7.14 -10.67
C ASN A 164 -3.48 6.50 -11.64
N THR A 165 -2.32 7.12 -11.81
CA THR A 165 -1.20 6.55 -12.56
C THR A 165 0.10 6.71 -11.78
N PHE A 166 1.04 5.80 -12.01
CA PHE A 166 2.41 5.92 -11.52
C PHE A 166 3.03 7.25 -11.94
N ASP A 167 2.80 7.65 -13.19
CA ASP A 167 3.36 8.88 -13.76
C ASP A 167 3.00 10.11 -12.93
N ASP A 168 1.72 10.27 -12.61
CA ASP A 168 1.22 11.39 -11.82
C ASP A 168 1.79 11.36 -10.40
N ALA A 169 1.82 10.19 -9.74
CA ALA A 169 2.37 10.03 -8.39
C ALA A 169 3.88 10.34 -8.36
N TYR A 170 4.63 9.84 -9.33
CA TYR A 170 6.08 10.04 -9.37
C TYR A 170 6.47 11.50 -9.67
N GLU A 171 5.72 12.19 -10.54
CA GLU A 171 5.90 13.64 -10.74
C GLU A 171 5.64 14.44 -9.45
N ILE A 172 4.65 14.04 -8.64
CA ILE A 172 4.39 14.65 -7.34
C ILE A 172 5.57 14.40 -6.39
N VAL A 173 6.08 13.16 -6.30
CA VAL A 173 7.26 12.82 -5.47
C VAL A 173 8.46 13.70 -5.83
N LYS A 174 8.76 13.87 -7.12
CA LYS A 174 9.83 14.76 -7.60
C LYS A 174 9.60 16.22 -7.23
N ALA A 175 8.37 16.69 -7.32
CA ALA A 175 8.03 18.10 -7.01
C ALA A 175 8.03 18.41 -5.51
N VAL A 176 7.74 17.41 -4.67
CA VAL A 176 7.89 17.55 -3.21
C VAL A 176 9.37 17.64 -2.81
N ASP A 177 10.23 16.88 -3.49
CA ASP A 177 11.68 16.87 -3.32
C ASP A 177 12.12 16.62 -1.85
N SER A 178 11.55 15.57 -1.24
CA SER A 178 11.88 15.17 0.13
C SER A 178 12.33 13.69 0.18
N PRO A 179 13.32 13.34 1.00
CA PRO A 179 13.70 11.95 1.22
C PRO A 179 12.61 11.14 1.94
N LEU A 180 11.66 11.83 2.58
CA LEU A 180 10.55 11.20 3.29
C LEU A 180 9.35 10.89 2.39
N VAL A 181 9.37 11.26 1.09
CA VAL A 181 8.26 11.01 0.17
C VAL A 181 8.69 10.08 -0.95
N GLY A 182 7.92 9.02 -1.16
CA GLY A 182 8.10 8.03 -2.23
C GLY A 182 6.78 7.46 -2.72
N VAL A 183 6.85 6.38 -3.48
CA VAL A 183 5.69 5.74 -4.11
C VAL A 183 5.52 4.33 -3.59
N THR A 184 4.29 3.95 -3.33
CA THR A 184 3.85 2.55 -3.27
C THR A 184 3.55 2.10 -4.69
N LEU A 185 4.38 1.18 -5.21
CA LEU A 185 4.18 0.58 -6.52
C LEU A 185 3.33 -0.69 -6.37
N ASP A 186 2.05 -0.56 -6.57
CA ASP A 186 1.13 -1.68 -6.71
C ASP A 186 1.00 -2.07 -8.17
N GLN A 187 1.26 -3.34 -8.50
CA GLN A 187 1.22 -3.84 -9.88
C GLN A 187 -0.18 -3.81 -10.47
N TYR A 188 -1.20 -4.09 -9.66
CA TYR A 188 -2.59 -4.01 -10.05
C TYR A 188 -2.98 -2.59 -10.43
N HIS A 189 -2.66 -1.63 -9.55
CA HIS A 189 -2.93 -0.22 -9.82
C HIS A 189 -2.13 0.32 -10.99
N PHE A 190 -0.88 -0.12 -11.16
CA PHE A 190 -0.07 0.25 -12.34
C PHE A 190 -0.76 -0.16 -13.65
N ASN A 191 -1.35 -1.35 -13.68
CA ASN A 191 -2.08 -1.83 -14.85
C ASN A 191 -3.44 -1.13 -15.02
N GLY A 192 -4.11 -0.76 -13.94
CA GLY A 192 -5.50 -0.29 -13.95
C GLY A 192 -5.77 0.86 -14.92
N MET A 193 -4.99 1.91 -14.86
CA MET A 193 -5.08 3.06 -15.76
C MET A 193 -3.97 3.11 -16.82
N ARG A 194 -3.28 1.95 -17.02
CA ARG A 194 -2.21 1.81 -18.02
C ARG A 194 -1.09 2.82 -17.82
N SER A 195 -0.51 2.86 -16.62
CA SER A 195 0.69 3.67 -16.32
C SER A 195 1.82 3.41 -17.31
N ASP A 196 2.61 4.45 -17.60
CA ASP A 196 3.65 4.38 -18.62
C ASP A 196 4.90 3.65 -18.09
N TRP A 197 5.25 2.54 -18.71
CA TRP A 197 6.45 1.77 -18.41
C TRP A 197 7.74 2.58 -18.54
N ALA A 198 7.79 3.51 -19.52
CA ALA A 198 8.98 4.35 -19.69
C ALA A 198 9.21 5.24 -18.45
N LYS A 199 8.14 5.70 -17.79
CA LYS A 199 8.23 6.47 -16.56
C LYS A 199 8.75 5.64 -15.39
N LEU A 200 8.33 4.38 -15.27
CA LEU A 200 8.86 3.47 -14.25
C LEU A 200 10.33 3.12 -14.55
N GLU A 201 10.69 2.88 -15.81
CA GLU A 201 12.06 2.55 -16.23
C GLU A 201 13.06 3.71 -16.04
N GLU A 202 12.57 4.96 -15.95
CA GLU A 202 13.35 6.18 -15.68
C GLU A 202 13.35 6.59 -14.19
N ALA A 203 12.57 5.90 -13.34
CA ALA A 203 12.43 6.26 -11.95
C ALA A 203 13.68 5.93 -11.12
N ASP A 204 13.82 6.60 -9.99
CA ASP A 204 14.78 6.27 -8.96
C ASP A 204 14.19 5.18 -8.04
N GLY A 205 14.83 4.02 -8.01
CA GLY A 205 14.36 2.90 -7.20
C GLY A 205 14.35 3.17 -5.69
N GLU A 206 15.18 4.13 -5.21
CA GLU A 206 15.14 4.56 -3.81
C GLU A 206 13.85 5.31 -3.45
N LYS A 207 13.10 5.78 -4.45
CA LYS A 207 11.78 6.42 -4.29
C LYS A 207 10.61 5.44 -4.38
N ILE A 208 10.86 4.18 -4.69
CA ILE A 208 9.86 3.12 -4.58
C ILE A 208 9.97 2.54 -3.17
N PHE A 209 9.08 2.97 -2.28
CA PHE A 209 9.16 2.59 -0.87
C PHE A 209 8.50 1.25 -0.58
N VAL A 210 7.43 0.94 -1.31
CA VAL A 210 6.65 -0.29 -1.18
C VAL A 210 6.44 -0.90 -2.55
N TRP A 211 6.55 -2.22 -2.62
CA TRP A 211 6.18 -3.00 -3.81
C TRP A 211 5.07 -3.98 -3.43
N HIS A 212 3.83 -3.68 -3.85
CA HIS A 212 2.69 -4.57 -3.69
C HIS A 212 2.62 -5.58 -4.84
N LEU A 213 2.59 -6.86 -4.47
CA LEU A 213 2.51 -8.00 -5.37
C LEU A 213 1.06 -8.49 -5.47
N ASN A 214 0.59 -8.59 -6.67
CA ASN A 214 -0.72 -9.12 -7.06
C ASN A 214 -0.72 -9.42 -8.56
N ASP A 215 -1.84 -9.91 -9.07
CA ASP A 215 -2.14 -9.96 -10.50
C ASP A 215 -3.56 -9.43 -10.74
N THR A 216 -4.01 -9.39 -11.97
CA THR A 216 -5.33 -8.92 -12.35
C THR A 216 -5.86 -9.66 -13.58
N GLU A 217 -7.18 -9.77 -13.68
CA GLU A 217 -7.84 -10.24 -14.89
C GLU A 217 -7.56 -9.27 -16.06
N ASP A 218 -7.46 -9.79 -17.28
CA ASP A 218 -7.30 -8.95 -18.48
C ASP A 218 -8.62 -8.25 -18.83
N VAL A 219 -8.79 -7.06 -18.29
CA VAL A 219 -9.98 -6.22 -18.50
C VAL A 219 -9.59 -4.88 -19.12
N PRO A 220 -10.53 -4.16 -19.77
CA PRO A 220 -10.28 -2.80 -20.25
C PRO A 220 -9.77 -1.86 -19.13
N ALA A 221 -8.99 -0.83 -19.52
CA ALA A 221 -8.48 0.15 -18.58
C ALA A 221 -9.58 0.71 -17.66
N GLY A 222 -9.35 0.67 -16.36
CA GLY A 222 -10.28 1.12 -15.33
C GLY A 222 -11.47 0.22 -15.04
N ALA A 223 -11.75 -0.82 -15.85
CA ALA A 223 -12.88 -1.69 -15.63
C ALA A 223 -12.65 -2.61 -14.41
N GLY A 224 -13.55 -2.56 -13.43
CA GLY A 224 -13.48 -3.36 -12.20
C GLY A 224 -12.48 -2.86 -11.14
N TYR A 225 -11.66 -1.86 -11.45
CA TYR A 225 -10.63 -1.35 -10.53
C TYR A 225 -11.18 -0.51 -9.37
N ASN A 226 -12.39 0.01 -9.47
CA ASN A 226 -13.04 0.71 -8.33
C ASN A 226 -13.48 -0.22 -7.20
N THR A 227 -13.51 -1.53 -7.42
CA THR A 227 -14.03 -2.53 -6.48
C THR A 227 -13.04 -3.61 -6.10
N ASP A 228 -11.83 -3.56 -6.63
CA ASP A 228 -10.77 -4.57 -6.49
C ASP A 228 -11.17 -6.02 -6.89
N ALA A 229 -12.38 -6.20 -7.41
CA ALA A 229 -12.96 -7.51 -7.71
C ALA A 229 -12.20 -8.32 -8.77
N VAL A 230 -11.33 -7.68 -9.54
CA VAL A 230 -10.52 -8.32 -10.59
C VAL A 230 -9.07 -8.63 -10.17
N ARG A 231 -8.69 -8.35 -8.90
CA ARG A 231 -7.39 -8.75 -8.35
C ARG A 231 -7.25 -10.26 -8.28
N LEU A 232 -6.05 -10.77 -8.48
CA LEU A 232 -5.72 -12.20 -8.49
C LEU A 232 -4.43 -12.49 -7.73
N TRP A 233 -4.28 -13.74 -7.28
CA TRP A 233 -2.98 -14.26 -6.88
C TRP A 233 -2.03 -14.28 -8.09
N PRO A 234 -0.71 -14.03 -7.90
CA PRO A 234 0.27 -13.92 -9.00
C PRO A 234 0.39 -15.14 -9.92
N SER A 235 -0.04 -16.32 -9.52
CA SER A 235 0.00 -17.51 -10.35
C SER A 235 -1.36 -17.94 -10.90
N ASP A 236 -2.40 -17.15 -10.68
CA ASP A 236 -3.72 -17.45 -11.24
C ASP A 236 -3.66 -17.43 -12.79
N PRO A 237 -4.14 -18.47 -13.47
CA PRO A 237 -4.05 -18.56 -14.94
C PRO A 237 -4.84 -17.48 -15.68
N ARG A 238 -5.72 -16.75 -15.01
CA ARG A 238 -6.45 -15.59 -15.56
C ARG A 238 -5.64 -14.29 -15.50
N GLY A 239 -4.50 -14.31 -14.78
CA GLY A 239 -3.64 -13.15 -14.61
C GLY A 239 -2.98 -12.71 -15.91
N CYS A 240 -2.75 -11.41 -16.03
CA CYS A 240 -2.20 -10.80 -17.25
C CYS A 240 -0.96 -9.93 -17.02
N LEU A 241 -0.48 -9.76 -15.78
CA LEU A 241 0.65 -8.90 -15.50
C LEU A 241 1.99 -9.52 -15.92
N ASP A 242 2.86 -8.71 -16.49
CA ASP A 242 4.24 -9.11 -16.79
C ASP A 242 5.13 -8.99 -15.53
N HIS A 243 5.01 -9.96 -14.64
CA HIS A 243 5.79 -10.04 -13.40
C HIS A 243 7.30 -9.99 -13.63
N LYS A 244 7.76 -10.58 -14.75
CA LYS A 244 9.18 -10.55 -15.09
C LYS A 244 9.62 -9.13 -15.39
N ARG A 245 8.85 -8.39 -16.17
CA ARG A 245 9.17 -7.00 -16.50
C ARG A 245 9.18 -6.12 -15.26
N PHE A 246 8.23 -6.28 -14.34
CA PHE A 246 8.26 -5.56 -13.06
C PHE A 246 9.55 -5.84 -12.29
N ALA A 247 9.88 -7.10 -12.07
CA ALA A 247 11.09 -7.48 -11.32
C ALA A 247 12.38 -6.97 -12.00
N ASP A 248 12.51 -7.14 -13.31
CA ASP A 248 13.67 -6.68 -14.08
C ASP A 248 13.79 -5.15 -14.02
N THR A 249 12.69 -4.42 -14.16
CA THR A 249 12.67 -2.97 -14.11
C THR A 249 13.05 -2.47 -12.72
N LEU A 250 12.44 -2.99 -11.66
CA LEU A 250 12.77 -2.62 -10.29
C LEU A 250 14.22 -2.90 -9.94
N LYS A 251 14.77 -4.03 -10.38
CA LYS A 251 16.17 -4.36 -10.20
C LYS A 251 17.09 -3.37 -10.96
N LYS A 252 16.72 -3.02 -12.18
CA LYS A 252 17.48 -2.07 -13.02
C LYS A 252 17.52 -0.67 -12.43
N ILE A 253 16.42 -0.18 -11.87
CA ILE A 253 16.32 1.17 -11.29
C ILE A 253 16.86 1.28 -9.86
N GLY A 254 17.28 0.16 -9.24
CA GLY A 254 17.93 0.15 -7.93
C GLY A 254 17.00 -0.05 -6.73
N TYR A 255 15.81 -0.63 -6.91
CA TYR A 255 15.02 -1.11 -5.77
C TYR A 255 15.82 -2.10 -4.93
N ASP A 256 15.70 -2.05 -3.60
CA ASP A 256 16.52 -2.89 -2.71
C ASP A 256 16.11 -4.38 -2.74
N PHE A 257 16.73 -5.14 -3.62
CA PHE A 257 16.53 -6.60 -3.71
C PHE A 257 17.27 -7.41 -2.64
N GLU A 258 18.15 -6.78 -1.86
CA GLU A 258 18.90 -7.48 -0.82
C GLU A 258 18.20 -7.46 0.53
N ASN A 259 17.65 -6.31 0.93
CA ASN A 259 17.04 -6.10 2.25
C ASN A 259 15.56 -5.68 2.18
N GLY A 260 15.10 -5.29 1.00
CA GLY A 260 13.72 -4.83 0.78
C GLY A 260 12.67 -5.93 0.90
N PHE A 261 11.43 -5.52 0.75
CA PHE A 261 10.27 -6.38 0.84
C PHE A 261 9.50 -6.41 -0.48
N ILE A 262 8.83 -7.51 -0.72
CA ILE A 262 7.73 -7.60 -1.68
C ILE A 262 6.50 -8.05 -0.88
N THR A 263 5.46 -7.24 -0.90
CA THR A 263 4.31 -7.41 -0.03
C THR A 263 3.11 -7.91 -0.84
N MET A 264 2.56 -9.05 -0.44
CA MET A 264 1.34 -9.58 -1.06
C MET A 264 0.14 -8.71 -0.67
N GLU A 265 -0.57 -8.20 -1.68
CA GLU A 265 -1.79 -7.42 -1.49
C GLU A 265 -2.86 -7.82 -2.50
N VAL A 266 -3.87 -8.55 -2.06
CA VAL A 266 -4.97 -9.00 -2.92
C VAL A 266 -6.31 -8.87 -2.20
N PHE A 267 -7.04 -7.81 -2.51
CA PHE A 267 -8.42 -7.61 -2.10
C PHE A 267 -9.33 -8.35 -3.10
N ARG A 268 -9.79 -9.54 -2.76
CA ARG A 268 -10.73 -10.26 -3.63
C ARG A 268 -11.84 -10.91 -2.83
N PRO A 269 -13.11 -10.59 -3.14
CA PRO A 269 -14.28 -11.13 -2.44
C PRO A 269 -14.27 -12.63 -2.25
N ASP A 270 -13.97 -13.37 -3.32
CA ASP A 270 -13.99 -14.83 -3.31
C ASP A 270 -12.92 -15.43 -2.37
N TYR A 271 -11.81 -14.69 -2.13
CA TYR A 271 -10.73 -15.18 -1.27
C TYR A 271 -11.03 -14.99 0.22
N TYR A 272 -11.99 -14.15 0.57
CA TYR A 272 -12.46 -14.00 1.95
C TYR A 272 -13.36 -15.16 2.41
N GLU A 273 -13.75 -16.06 1.50
CA GLU A 273 -14.42 -17.32 1.87
C GLU A 273 -13.47 -18.33 2.52
N MET A 274 -12.15 -18.13 2.38
CA MET A 274 -11.12 -18.91 3.07
C MET A 274 -11.08 -18.54 4.55
N SER A 275 -10.54 -19.44 5.38
CA SER A 275 -10.07 -19.04 6.71
C SER A 275 -8.84 -18.14 6.61
N THR A 276 -8.59 -17.32 7.62
CA THR A 276 -7.39 -16.47 7.70
C THR A 276 -6.11 -17.30 7.48
N GLU A 277 -6.02 -18.49 8.09
CA GLU A 277 -4.88 -19.37 7.92
C GLU A 277 -4.69 -19.83 6.47
N GLU A 278 -5.74 -20.26 5.79
CA GLU A 278 -5.65 -20.72 4.40
C GLU A 278 -5.29 -19.59 3.45
N ASN A 279 -5.85 -18.39 3.67
CA ASN A 279 -5.55 -17.20 2.89
C ASN A 279 -4.06 -16.84 3.03
N ILE A 280 -3.54 -16.69 4.25
CA ILE A 280 -2.14 -16.30 4.51
C ILE A 280 -1.16 -17.39 4.04
N LYS A 281 -1.51 -18.67 4.19
CA LYS A 281 -0.72 -19.78 3.66
C LYS A 281 -0.63 -19.71 2.13
N THR A 282 -1.73 -19.38 1.46
CA THR A 282 -1.76 -19.21 -0.01
C THR A 282 -0.91 -18.00 -0.39
N ALA A 283 -1.10 -16.86 0.26
CA ALA A 283 -0.30 -15.65 0.04
C ALA A 283 1.21 -15.92 0.19
N ALA A 284 1.62 -16.67 1.21
CA ALA A 284 3.02 -17.03 1.43
C ALA A 284 3.58 -17.91 0.30
N ALA A 285 2.82 -18.91 -0.12
CA ALA A 285 3.23 -19.80 -1.22
C ALA A 285 3.37 -19.04 -2.55
N GLU A 286 2.44 -18.12 -2.83
CA GLU A 286 2.47 -17.27 -4.03
C GLU A 286 3.65 -16.30 -4.02
N THR A 287 3.88 -15.61 -2.89
CA THR A 287 5.01 -14.68 -2.74
C THR A 287 6.35 -15.41 -2.89
N ALA A 288 6.52 -16.55 -2.20
CA ALA A 288 7.74 -17.34 -2.30
C ALA A 288 8.01 -17.83 -3.73
N ARG A 289 6.98 -18.30 -4.44
CA ARG A 289 7.05 -18.72 -5.85
C ARG A 289 7.47 -17.57 -6.74
N HIS A 290 6.88 -16.38 -6.55
CA HIS A 290 7.21 -15.19 -7.32
C HIS A 290 8.68 -14.79 -7.12
N ILE A 291 9.15 -14.69 -5.87
CA ILE A 291 10.55 -14.38 -5.55
C ILE A 291 11.48 -15.40 -6.20
N GLN A 292 11.16 -16.69 -6.09
CA GLN A 292 11.98 -17.75 -6.67
C GLN A 292 12.09 -17.65 -8.18
N ARG A 293 11.01 -17.25 -8.84
CA ARG A 293 10.92 -17.25 -10.32
C ARG A 293 11.47 -15.99 -10.95
N TYR A 294 11.30 -14.83 -10.33
CA TYR A 294 11.55 -13.54 -10.96
C TYR A 294 12.56 -12.65 -10.23
N CYS A 295 12.82 -12.86 -8.94
CA CYS A 295 13.60 -11.93 -8.11
C CYS A 295 15.00 -12.45 -7.74
N LYS A 296 15.52 -13.44 -8.45
CA LYS A 296 16.87 -13.98 -8.23
C LYS A 296 17.93 -13.22 -9.00
#